data_5a42dc88aa47f29c280f12dadb825363
#
_entry.id   5a42dc88aa47f29c280f12dadb825363
#
_cell.length_a   1.000
_cell.length_b   1.000
_cell.length_c   1.000
_cell.angle_alpha   90.00
_cell.angle_beta   90.00
_cell.angle_gamma   90.00
#
_symmetry.space_group_name_H-M   'P 1'
#
loop_
_entity.id
_entity.type
_entity.pdbx_description
1 polymer ?
#
loop_
_entity_poly.entity_id
_entity_poly.type
_entity_poly.pdbx_seq_one_letter_code
_entity_poly.pdbx_strand_id
1 'polypeptide(L)'
;MSKMPINVKVCFTGKFVVEKEDVIELVESACECLKDEEAPAYAKMLARQVLLAGLEDGLDGVVKFQLRNGIRNYIKEDLDEITHKSPALVTFR
;
A
#
# COMPACT_ATOMS: atom_id res chain seq x y z
N MET A 1 -11.46 -30.80 22.02
CA MET A 1 -12.33 -29.96 21.19
C MET A 1 -11.83 -29.99 19.76
N SER A 2 -12.66 -30.37 18.82
CA SER A 2 -12.25 -30.44 17.42
C SER A 2 -12.32 -29.05 16.78
N LYS A 3 -11.34 -28.78 15.94
CA LYS A 3 -11.27 -27.53 15.16
C LYS A 3 -11.80 -27.80 13.76
N MET A 4 -12.54 -26.85 13.24
CA MET A 4 -13.11 -26.98 11.91
C MET A 4 -12.49 -25.92 10.99
N PRO A 5 -11.61 -26.32 10.06
CA PRO A 5 -11.04 -25.37 9.11
C PRO A 5 -12.06 -24.99 8.04
N ILE A 6 -12.12 -23.72 7.73
CA ILE A 6 -13.00 -23.20 6.67
C ILE A 6 -12.13 -22.39 5.72
N ASN A 7 -12.11 -22.77 4.46
CA ASN A 7 -11.39 -22.03 3.44
C ASN A 7 -12.27 -20.91 2.91
N VAL A 8 -11.72 -19.74 2.76
CA VAL A 8 -12.45 -18.58 2.29
C VAL A 8 -11.67 -17.86 1.21
N LYS A 9 -12.37 -17.40 0.18
CA LYS A 9 -11.81 -16.55 -0.86
C LYS A 9 -12.71 -15.33 -0.98
N VAL A 10 -12.10 -14.13 -0.91
CA VAL A 10 -12.84 -12.87 -0.97
C VAL A 10 -12.34 -12.07 -2.16
N CYS A 11 -13.27 -11.63 -3.01
CA CYS A 11 -12.98 -10.76 -4.14
C CYS A 11 -13.97 -9.60 -4.14
N PHE A 12 -13.47 -8.40 -4.42
CA PHE A 12 -14.34 -7.23 -4.59
C PHE A 12 -13.72 -6.26 -5.58
N THR A 13 -14.55 -5.39 -6.12
CA THR A 13 -14.10 -4.27 -6.95
C THR A 13 -14.59 -2.98 -6.32
N GLY A 14 -13.86 -1.90 -6.56
CA GLY A 14 -14.22 -0.61 -6.02
C GLY A 14 -13.60 0.52 -6.81
N LYS A 15 -13.92 1.74 -6.42
CA LYS A 15 -13.37 2.95 -7.01
C LYS A 15 -12.76 3.80 -5.90
N PHE A 16 -11.53 4.23 -6.10
CA PHE A 16 -10.83 5.10 -5.18
C PHE A 16 -10.68 6.48 -5.83
N VAL A 17 -11.11 7.52 -5.11
CA VAL A 17 -11.01 8.90 -5.58
C VAL A 17 -10.07 9.65 -4.65
N VAL A 18 -9.09 10.35 -5.23
CA VAL A 18 -8.07 11.07 -4.46
C VAL A 18 -7.88 12.46 -5.07
N GLU A 19 -7.64 13.43 -4.21
CA GLU A 19 -7.31 14.79 -4.65
C GLU A 19 -5.85 14.85 -5.12
N LYS A 20 -5.63 15.51 -6.24
CA LYS A 20 -4.30 15.62 -6.83
C LYS A 20 -3.31 16.29 -5.88
N GLU A 21 -3.76 17.29 -5.14
CA GLU A 21 -2.94 18.01 -4.16
C GLU A 21 -2.42 17.10 -3.06
N ASP A 22 -3.24 16.13 -2.62
CA ASP A 22 -2.83 15.17 -1.59
C ASP A 22 -1.72 14.25 -2.10
N VAL A 23 -1.78 13.88 -3.38
CA VAL A 23 -0.73 13.06 -4.00
C VAL A 23 0.58 13.83 -4.08
N ILE A 24 0.51 15.10 -4.43
CA ILE A 24 1.69 15.97 -4.51
C ILE A 24 2.32 16.12 -3.12
N GLU A 25 1.51 16.33 -2.09
CA GLU A 25 2.01 16.41 -0.72
C GLU A 25 2.70 15.11 -0.29
N LEU A 26 2.18 13.97 -0.70
CA LEU A 26 2.80 12.69 -0.42
C LEU A 26 4.18 12.58 -1.05
N VAL A 27 4.32 13.01 -2.30
CA VAL A 27 5.62 13.02 -3.00
C VAL A 27 6.59 13.95 -2.30
N GLU A 28 6.14 15.15 -1.90
CA GLU A 28 6.97 16.10 -1.16
C GLU A 28 7.44 15.54 0.18
N SER A 29 6.53 14.86 0.91
CA SER A 29 6.88 14.21 2.17
C SER A 29 7.90 13.09 1.97
N ALA A 30 7.80 12.34 0.89
CA ALA A 30 8.78 11.30 0.57
C ALA A 30 10.15 11.90 0.30
N CYS A 31 10.22 13.02 -0.43
CA CYS A 31 11.48 13.72 -0.68
C CYS A 31 12.11 14.23 0.62
N GLU A 32 11.32 14.81 1.51
CA GLU A 32 11.82 15.29 2.80
C GLU A 32 12.32 14.15 3.67
N CYS A 33 11.62 13.01 3.67
CA CYS A 33 12.03 11.82 4.41
C CYS A 33 13.42 11.33 3.98
N LEU A 34 13.70 11.34 2.68
CA LEU A 34 15.00 10.91 2.17
C LEU A 34 16.12 11.87 2.53
N LYS A 35 15.80 13.14 2.77
CA LYS A 35 16.79 14.16 3.19
C LYS A 35 17.05 14.11 4.70
N ASP A 36 16.15 13.53 5.47
CA ASP A 36 16.25 13.48 6.92
C ASP A 36 17.18 12.34 7.33
N GLU A 37 18.36 12.70 7.87
CA GLU A 37 19.35 11.71 8.31
C GLU A 37 18.87 10.87 9.48
N GLU A 38 17.94 11.38 10.28
CA GLU A 38 17.38 10.68 11.44
C GLU A 38 16.21 9.78 11.11
N ALA A 39 15.68 9.84 9.89
CA ALA A 39 14.56 9.01 9.49
C ALA A 39 14.95 7.52 9.51
N PRO A 40 14.07 6.63 9.99
CA PRO A 40 14.36 5.19 10.00
C PRO A 40 14.58 4.64 8.60
N ALA A 41 15.41 3.60 8.50
CA ALA A 41 15.67 2.94 7.21
C ALA A 41 14.38 2.45 6.54
N TYR A 42 13.43 1.98 7.32
CA TYR A 42 12.12 1.53 6.85
C TYR A 42 11.36 2.67 6.16
N ALA A 43 11.31 3.84 6.79
CA ALA A 43 10.64 5.01 6.22
C ALA A 43 11.31 5.47 4.92
N LYS A 44 12.65 5.44 4.88
CA LYS A 44 13.39 5.80 3.68
C LYS A 44 13.16 4.82 2.53
N MET A 45 13.03 3.53 2.86
CA MET A 45 12.70 2.52 1.85
C MET A 45 11.34 2.79 1.20
N LEU A 46 10.33 3.07 2.01
CA LEU A 46 8.99 3.39 1.50
C LEU A 46 9.01 4.68 0.67
N ALA A 47 9.74 5.70 1.13
CA ALA A 47 9.87 6.96 0.39
C ALA A 47 10.48 6.74 -0.99
N ARG A 48 11.52 5.91 -1.09
CA ARG A 48 12.13 5.57 -2.39
C ARG A 48 11.12 4.88 -3.30
N GLN A 49 10.34 3.95 -2.79
CA GLN A 49 9.35 3.22 -3.57
C GLN A 49 8.27 4.16 -4.11
N VAL A 50 7.83 5.12 -3.30
CA VAL A 50 6.87 6.15 -3.73
C VAL A 50 7.44 6.96 -4.90
N LEU A 51 8.69 7.42 -4.78
CA LEU A 51 9.32 8.23 -5.81
C LEU A 51 9.57 7.43 -7.09
N LEU A 52 9.98 6.16 -6.97
CA LEU A 52 10.15 5.29 -8.13
C LEU A 52 8.84 5.06 -8.87
N ALA A 53 7.74 4.85 -8.15
CA ALA A 53 6.43 4.70 -8.74
C ALA A 53 6.04 5.97 -9.52
N GLY A 54 6.36 7.14 -8.97
CA GLY A 54 6.11 8.41 -9.62
C GLY A 54 6.94 8.60 -10.88
N LEU A 55 8.19 8.16 -10.87
CA LEU A 55 9.05 8.24 -12.05
C LEU A 55 8.59 7.33 -13.19
N GLU A 56 8.04 6.16 -12.86
CA GLU A 56 7.58 5.20 -13.87
C GLU A 56 6.24 5.59 -14.48
N ASP A 57 5.27 5.96 -13.63
CA ASP A 57 3.88 6.15 -14.07
C ASP A 57 3.27 7.49 -13.65
N GLY A 58 4.08 8.44 -13.19
CA GLY A 58 3.60 9.74 -12.74
C GLY A 58 2.77 9.66 -11.46
N LEU A 59 1.88 10.63 -11.25
CA LEU A 59 1.05 10.68 -10.05
C LEU A 59 0.12 9.46 -9.93
N ASP A 60 -0.34 8.93 -11.04
CA ASP A 60 -1.13 7.69 -11.07
C ASP A 60 -0.36 6.53 -10.44
N GLY A 61 0.92 6.41 -10.75
CA GLY A 61 1.78 5.37 -10.19
C GLY A 61 1.91 5.49 -8.67
N VAL A 62 2.03 6.71 -8.16
CA VAL A 62 2.11 6.97 -6.73
C VAL A 62 0.82 6.52 -6.03
N VAL A 63 -0.34 6.90 -6.58
CA VAL A 63 -1.63 6.50 -6.00
C VAL A 63 -1.80 4.99 -6.00
N LYS A 64 -1.48 4.34 -7.12
CA LYS A 64 -1.60 2.88 -7.24
C LYS A 64 -0.69 2.16 -6.26
N PHE A 65 0.54 2.64 -6.08
CA PHE A 65 1.47 2.08 -5.11
C PHE A 65 0.91 2.17 -3.69
N GLN A 66 0.44 3.36 -3.29
CA GLN A 66 -0.09 3.58 -1.96
C GLN A 66 -1.35 2.76 -1.69
N LEU A 67 -2.24 2.70 -2.67
CA LEU A 67 -3.49 1.95 -2.52
C LEU A 67 -3.21 0.45 -2.40
N ARG A 68 -2.33 -0.09 -3.24
CA ARG A 68 -1.93 -1.51 -3.17
C ARG A 68 -1.32 -1.84 -1.83
N ASN A 69 -0.40 -1.01 -1.36
CA ASN A 69 0.29 -1.21 -0.09
C ASN A 69 -0.69 -1.12 1.08
N GLY A 70 -1.60 -0.15 1.05
CA GLY A 70 -2.62 0.00 2.09
C GLY A 70 -3.57 -1.19 2.16
N ILE A 71 -4.03 -1.70 1.02
CA ILE A 71 -4.91 -2.86 0.97
C ILE A 71 -4.21 -4.10 1.52
N ARG A 72 -2.96 -4.32 1.12
CA ARG A 72 -2.19 -5.47 1.60
C ARG A 72 -1.96 -5.43 3.10
N ASN A 73 -1.64 -4.25 3.63
CA ASN A 73 -1.43 -4.08 5.07
C ASN A 73 -2.74 -4.25 5.85
N TYR A 74 -3.84 -3.74 5.34
CA TYR A 74 -5.14 -3.92 5.95
C TYR A 74 -5.49 -5.41 6.09
N ILE A 75 -5.33 -6.16 5.02
CA ILE A 75 -5.62 -7.60 5.02
C ILE A 75 -4.69 -8.34 5.99
N LYS A 76 -3.43 -7.97 6.02
CA LYS A 76 -2.44 -8.62 6.87
C LYS A 76 -2.68 -8.34 8.36
N GLU A 77 -3.01 -7.10 8.72
CA GLU A 77 -3.06 -6.66 10.11
C GLU A 77 -4.45 -6.69 10.72
N ASP A 78 -5.47 -6.31 9.94
CA ASP A 78 -6.83 -6.18 10.47
C ASP A 78 -7.68 -7.43 10.33
N LEU A 79 -7.30 -8.35 9.47
CA LEU A 79 -7.99 -9.64 9.31
C LEU A 79 -7.17 -10.77 9.96
N ASP A 80 -6.78 -10.57 11.21
CA ASP A 80 -5.91 -11.49 11.92
C ASP A 80 -6.57 -12.83 12.32
N GLU A 81 -7.90 -12.87 12.35
CA GLU A 81 -8.64 -14.10 12.59
C GLU A 81 -8.48 -15.12 11.45
N ILE A 82 -8.14 -14.64 10.27
CA ILE A 82 -7.89 -15.48 9.11
C ILE A 82 -6.39 -15.75 9.02
N THR A 83 -5.99 -17.01 9.14
CA THR A 83 -4.58 -17.42 9.07
C THR A 83 -4.24 -17.95 7.69
N HIS A 84 -2.94 -18.10 7.41
CA HIS A 84 -2.43 -18.62 6.12
C HIS A 84 -2.97 -17.84 4.92
N LYS A 85 -3.03 -16.52 5.05
CA LYS A 85 -3.50 -15.66 3.97
C LYS A 85 -2.46 -15.59 2.85
N SER A 86 -2.91 -15.75 1.61
CA SER A 86 -2.08 -15.43 0.46
C SER A 86 -1.96 -13.92 0.32
N PRO A 87 -0.89 -13.40 -0.31
CA PRO A 87 -0.80 -11.97 -0.59
C PRO A 87 -1.97 -11.50 -1.43
N ALA A 88 -2.48 -10.30 -1.12
CA ALA A 88 -3.56 -9.73 -1.89
C ALA A 88 -3.10 -9.41 -3.32
N LEU A 89 -3.88 -9.85 -4.31
CA LEU A 89 -3.67 -9.48 -5.70
C LEU A 89 -4.48 -8.23 -5.98
N VAL A 90 -3.81 -7.10 -6.17
CA VAL A 90 -4.44 -5.82 -6.44
C VAL A 90 -4.21 -5.45 -7.89
N THR A 91 -5.30 -5.35 -8.66
CA THR A 91 -5.25 -4.98 -10.07
C THR A 91 -6.01 -3.68 -10.30
N PHE A 92 -5.59 -2.91 -11.29
CA PHE A 92 -6.21 -1.62 -11.62
C PHE A 92 -6.78 -1.68 -13.04
N ARG A 93 -7.98 -1.16 -13.19
CA ARG A 93 -8.70 -1.17 -14.48
C ARG A 93 -9.05 0.23 -14.92
#